data_54ca0b94bd6b599980f28ab3472e15c9
#
_entry.id   54ca0b94bd6b599980f28ab3472e15c9
#
_cell.length_a   1.000
_cell.length_b   1.000
_cell.length_c   1.000
_cell.angle_alpha   90.00
_cell.angle_beta   90.00
_cell.angle_gamma   90.00
#
_symmetry.space_group_name_H-M   'P 1'
#
loop_
_entity.id
_entity.type
_entity.pdbx_description
1 polymer ?
#
loop_
_entity_poly.entity_id
_entity_poly.type
_entity_poly.pdbx_seq_one_letter_code
_entity_poly.pdbx_strand_id
1 'polypeptide(L)'
;MSDTPLERGRLKMSDEALGGWKNAVIGEAYDEIAGMAIGYEVDEGIRDLEPRHPAIEPMLAMQRSVIGHWFIGSLAVYRHMRGIGIGKRLLEDQVEKADGLPVSLITSDTNEAALSLYGRNGFSEAARMNAVPLFDNSKKHAWVLMTRAGA
;
A
#
# COMPACT_ATOMS: atom_id res chain seq x y z
N MET A 1 -14.56 -7.37 17.62
CA MET A 1 -14.85 -7.14 16.20
C MET A 1 -13.62 -7.49 15.37
N SER A 2 -13.79 -8.33 14.39
CA SER A 2 -12.66 -8.69 13.53
C SER A 2 -12.35 -7.55 12.55
N ASP A 3 -11.10 -7.14 12.51
CA ASP A 3 -10.64 -6.15 11.55
C ASP A 3 -10.08 -6.90 10.33
N THR A 4 -10.96 -7.24 9.38
CA THR A 4 -10.58 -7.96 8.18
C THR A 4 -9.88 -7.03 7.20
N PRO A 5 -9.07 -7.55 6.27
CA PRO A 5 -8.47 -6.72 5.22
C PRO A 5 -9.51 -5.94 4.41
N LEU A 6 -10.68 -6.54 4.16
CA LEU A 6 -11.73 -5.86 3.41
C LEU A 6 -12.34 -4.71 4.23
N GLU A 7 -12.58 -4.90 5.51
CA GLU A 7 -13.10 -3.85 6.39
C GLU A 7 -12.12 -2.68 6.51
N ARG A 8 -10.84 -2.97 6.71
CA ARG A 8 -9.82 -1.93 6.71
C ARG A 8 -9.79 -1.19 5.38
N GLY A 9 -9.92 -1.92 4.27
CA GLY A 9 -9.99 -1.34 2.94
C GLY A 9 -11.16 -0.39 2.78
N ARG A 10 -12.34 -0.75 3.28
CA ARG A 10 -13.52 0.11 3.20
C ARG A 10 -13.35 1.40 3.98
N LEU A 11 -12.79 1.33 5.18
CA LEU A 11 -12.51 2.52 5.98
C LEU A 11 -11.53 3.44 5.26
N LYS A 12 -10.51 2.88 4.61
CA LYS A 12 -9.55 3.63 3.85
C LYS A 12 -10.15 4.23 2.58
N MET A 13 -11.05 3.49 1.91
CA MET A 13 -11.72 3.95 0.70
C MET A 13 -12.60 5.17 0.93
N SER A 14 -13.04 5.43 2.16
CA SER A 14 -13.82 6.62 2.47
C SER A 14 -12.99 7.90 2.49
N ASP A 15 -11.65 7.78 2.48
CA ASP A 15 -10.73 8.92 2.50
C ASP A 15 -10.28 9.24 1.08
N GLU A 16 -10.99 10.13 0.40
CA GLU A 16 -10.69 10.52 -0.98
C GLU A 16 -9.35 11.22 -1.13
N ALA A 17 -8.84 11.86 -0.07
CA ALA A 17 -7.55 12.53 -0.11
C ALA A 17 -6.39 11.54 -0.27
N LEU A 18 -6.60 10.27 0.07
CA LEU A 18 -5.58 9.22 0.01
C LEU A 18 -5.96 8.13 -1.00
N GLY A 19 -6.62 8.50 -2.08
CA GLY A 19 -6.90 7.59 -3.18
C GLY A 19 -8.28 6.95 -3.20
N GLY A 20 -9.09 7.11 -2.14
CA GLY A 20 -10.49 6.76 -2.06
C GLY A 20 -11.00 5.51 -2.79
N TRP A 21 -12.29 5.25 -2.65
CA TRP A 21 -12.93 4.05 -3.22
C TRP A 21 -12.98 4.06 -4.75
N LYS A 22 -12.90 5.23 -5.39
CA LYS A 22 -12.97 5.34 -6.86
C LYS A 22 -11.81 4.65 -7.56
N ASN A 23 -10.68 4.48 -6.85
CA ASN A 23 -9.51 3.82 -7.38
C ASN A 23 -9.37 2.37 -6.91
N ALA A 24 -10.40 1.85 -6.22
CA ALA A 24 -10.35 0.50 -5.69
C ALA A 24 -10.56 -0.54 -6.79
N VAL A 25 -9.76 -1.59 -6.75
CA VAL A 25 -9.89 -2.78 -7.60
C VAL A 25 -10.17 -3.97 -6.70
N ILE A 26 -11.21 -4.72 -7.04
CA ILE A 26 -11.60 -5.92 -6.29
C ILE A 26 -11.12 -7.14 -7.07
N GLY A 27 -10.36 -8.02 -6.40
CA GLY A 27 -9.97 -9.31 -6.94
C GLY A 27 -10.97 -10.38 -6.52
N GLU A 28 -11.43 -11.17 -7.48
CA GLU A 28 -12.36 -12.27 -7.23
C GLU A 28 -11.74 -13.59 -7.61
N ALA A 29 -12.05 -14.64 -6.84
CA ALA A 29 -11.67 -16.01 -7.15
C ALA A 29 -12.72 -16.95 -6.56
N TYR A 30 -13.07 -18.01 -7.29
CA TYR A 30 -14.07 -18.99 -6.85
C TYR A 30 -15.41 -18.35 -6.46
N ASP A 31 -15.85 -17.35 -7.22
CA ASP A 31 -17.08 -16.59 -6.99
C ASP A 31 -17.11 -15.84 -5.63
N GLU A 32 -15.95 -15.59 -5.06
CA GLU A 32 -15.82 -14.84 -3.81
C GLU A 32 -14.87 -13.66 -3.98
N ILE A 33 -15.04 -12.64 -3.15
CA ILE A 33 -14.07 -11.55 -3.07
C ILE A 33 -12.81 -12.10 -2.39
N ALA A 34 -11.70 -12.07 -3.11
CA ALA A 34 -10.42 -12.60 -2.62
C ALA A 34 -9.50 -11.52 -2.06
N GLY A 35 -9.60 -10.30 -2.56
CA GLY A 35 -8.73 -9.22 -2.13
C GLY A 35 -9.07 -7.90 -2.80
N MET A 36 -8.26 -6.89 -2.55
CA MET A 36 -8.46 -5.57 -3.12
C MET A 36 -7.14 -4.80 -3.19
N ALA A 37 -7.09 -3.83 -4.08
CA ALA A 37 -5.97 -2.89 -4.16
C ALA A 37 -6.50 -1.49 -4.44
N ILE A 38 -5.80 -0.48 -3.92
CA ILE A 38 -6.08 0.92 -4.20
C ILE A 38 -4.75 1.57 -4.57
N GLY A 39 -4.74 2.25 -5.72
CA GLY A 39 -3.57 3.01 -6.15
C GLY A 39 -3.97 4.37 -6.68
N TYR A 40 -3.02 5.28 -6.70
CA TYR A 40 -3.21 6.63 -7.21
C TYR A 40 -1.85 7.25 -7.52
N GLU A 41 -1.85 8.27 -8.38
CA GLU A 41 -0.63 9.03 -8.63
C GLU A 41 -0.42 10.05 -7.49
N VAL A 42 0.80 10.09 -6.95
CA VAL A 42 1.14 11.08 -5.92
C VAL A 42 1.41 12.40 -6.60
N ASP A 43 0.59 13.40 -6.32
CA ASP A 43 0.75 14.75 -6.89
C ASP A 43 1.29 15.75 -5.87
N GLU A 44 1.50 16.98 -6.31
CA GLU A 44 2.07 18.05 -5.48
C GLU A 44 1.21 18.39 -4.27
N GLY A 45 -0.09 18.06 -4.29
CA GLY A 45 -0.98 18.30 -3.16
C GLY A 45 -0.57 17.61 -1.88
N ILE A 46 0.24 16.52 -2.00
CA ILE A 46 0.74 15.81 -0.82
C ILE A 46 1.60 16.70 0.08
N ARG A 47 2.19 17.76 -0.47
CA ARG A 47 3.03 18.70 0.30
C ARG A 47 2.24 19.49 1.31
N ASP A 48 0.96 19.72 1.04
CA ASP A 48 0.08 20.53 1.89
C ASP A 48 -0.75 19.72 2.86
N LEU A 49 -0.68 18.37 2.78
CA LEU A 49 -1.40 17.52 3.70
C LEU A 49 -0.74 17.53 5.07
N GLU A 50 -1.56 17.76 6.08
CA GLU A 50 -1.11 17.68 7.47
C GLU A 50 -1.45 16.30 8.03
N PRO A 51 -0.52 15.66 8.77
CA PRO A 51 -0.82 14.36 9.37
C PRO A 51 -1.90 14.50 10.44
N ARG A 52 -2.96 13.70 10.33
CA ARG A 52 -4.04 13.67 11.33
C ARG A 52 -3.61 13.04 12.64
N HIS A 53 -2.52 12.28 12.61
CA HIS A 53 -1.98 11.58 13.76
C HIS A 53 -0.47 11.45 13.59
N PRO A 54 0.33 11.60 14.67
CA PRO A 54 1.79 11.47 14.56
C PRO A 54 2.26 10.16 13.94
N ALA A 55 1.49 9.08 14.08
CA ALA A 55 1.84 7.78 13.50
C ALA A 55 1.84 7.79 11.97
N ILE A 56 1.13 8.74 11.33
CA ILE A 56 1.07 8.85 9.87
C ILE A 56 2.22 9.66 9.31
N GLU A 57 2.88 10.47 10.14
CA GLU A 57 3.93 11.39 9.71
C GLU A 57 5.05 10.71 8.91
N PRO A 58 5.64 9.57 9.36
CA PRO A 58 6.67 8.90 8.56
C PRO A 58 6.19 8.50 7.17
N MET A 59 4.95 8.02 7.06
CA MET A 59 4.37 7.61 5.78
C MET A 59 4.17 8.80 4.84
N LEU A 60 3.69 9.93 5.36
CA LEU A 60 3.57 11.16 4.55
C LEU A 60 4.94 11.65 4.08
N ALA A 61 5.94 11.60 4.93
CA ALA A 61 7.30 11.99 4.55
C ALA A 61 7.83 11.15 3.39
N MET A 62 7.60 9.83 3.44
CA MET A 62 7.98 8.93 2.36
C MET A 62 7.20 9.19 1.08
N GLN A 63 5.89 9.44 1.17
CA GLN A 63 5.08 9.75 0.00
C GLN A 63 5.52 11.04 -0.67
N ARG A 64 5.92 12.05 0.11
CA ARG A 64 6.44 13.31 -0.43
C ARG A 64 7.72 13.12 -1.24
N SER A 65 8.46 12.05 -0.99
CA SER A 65 9.69 11.74 -1.73
C SER A 65 9.43 11.04 -3.06
N VAL A 66 8.19 10.63 -3.34
CA VAL A 66 7.82 9.89 -4.55
C VAL A 66 6.70 10.58 -5.33
N ILE A 67 6.69 11.90 -5.34
CA ILE A 67 5.75 12.67 -6.17
C ILE A 67 5.98 12.29 -7.64
N GLY A 68 4.89 12.00 -8.35
CA GLY A 68 4.94 11.54 -9.73
C GLY A 68 4.91 10.02 -9.87
N HIS A 69 5.07 9.28 -8.77
CA HIS A 69 4.93 7.83 -8.79
C HIS A 69 3.45 7.42 -8.69
N TRP A 70 3.14 6.25 -9.25
CA TRP A 70 1.91 5.54 -8.90
C TRP A 70 2.13 4.90 -7.55
N PHE A 71 1.31 5.24 -6.58
CA PHE A 71 1.45 4.75 -5.21
C PHE A 71 0.36 3.74 -4.90
N ILE A 72 0.75 2.54 -4.47
CA ILE A 72 -0.19 1.51 -4.03
C ILE A 72 -0.46 1.76 -2.54
N GLY A 73 -1.59 2.39 -2.25
CA GLY A 73 -1.96 2.76 -0.88
C GLY A 73 -2.50 1.60 -0.07
N SER A 74 -3.03 0.58 -0.73
CA SER A 74 -3.53 -0.62 -0.08
C SER A 74 -3.49 -1.79 -1.04
N LEU A 75 -3.07 -2.94 -0.54
CA LEU A 75 -3.15 -4.21 -1.25
C LEU A 75 -3.38 -5.28 -0.19
N ALA A 76 -4.52 -5.95 -0.24
CA ALA A 76 -4.90 -6.92 0.78
C ALA A 76 -5.54 -8.14 0.14
N VAL A 77 -5.24 -9.30 0.68
CA VAL A 77 -5.80 -10.59 0.24
C VAL A 77 -6.30 -11.31 1.48
N TYR A 78 -7.52 -11.83 1.42
CA TYR A 78 -8.06 -12.64 2.52
C TYR A 78 -7.13 -13.83 2.78
N ARG A 79 -6.97 -14.16 4.06
CA ARG A 79 -6.03 -15.22 4.47
C ARG A 79 -6.33 -16.55 3.77
N HIS A 80 -7.59 -16.93 3.67
CA HIS A 80 -7.99 -18.20 3.03
C HIS A 80 -7.85 -18.20 1.52
N MET A 81 -7.59 -17.04 0.92
CA MET A 81 -7.36 -16.88 -0.52
C MET A 81 -5.89 -16.66 -0.87
N ARG A 82 -5.00 -16.74 0.12
CA ARG A 82 -3.55 -16.59 -0.11
C ARG A 82 -2.96 -17.85 -0.73
N GLY A 83 -1.84 -17.69 -1.41
CA GLY A 83 -1.12 -18.82 -2.01
C GLY A 83 -1.61 -19.24 -3.39
N ILE A 84 -2.61 -18.54 -3.95
CA ILE A 84 -3.15 -18.84 -5.29
C ILE A 84 -2.89 -17.72 -6.30
N GLY A 85 -2.01 -16.77 -5.96
CA GLY A 85 -1.57 -15.73 -6.89
C GLY A 85 -2.42 -14.48 -6.95
N ILE A 86 -3.37 -14.28 -6.04
CA ILE A 86 -4.25 -13.09 -6.03
C ILE A 86 -3.43 -11.81 -5.80
N GLY A 87 -2.52 -11.82 -4.82
CA GLY A 87 -1.67 -10.67 -4.53
C GLY A 87 -0.82 -10.26 -5.72
N LYS A 88 -0.23 -11.23 -6.40
CA LYS A 88 0.56 -10.99 -7.61
C LYS A 88 -0.29 -10.37 -8.71
N ARG A 89 -1.51 -10.89 -8.92
CA ARG A 89 -2.43 -10.36 -9.95
C ARG A 89 -2.85 -8.94 -9.64
N LEU A 90 -3.16 -8.64 -8.39
CA LEU A 90 -3.50 -7.27 -7.97
C LEU A 90 -2.31 -6.33 -8.17
N LEU A 91 -1.12 -6.80 -7.85
CA LEU A 91 0.10 -6.01 -8.03
C LEU A 91 0.37 -5.73 -9.51
N GLU A 92 0.26 -6.74 -10.37
CA GLU A 92 0.41 -6.60 -11.82
C GLU A 92 -0.60 -5.59 -12.39
N ASP A 93 -1.84 -5.65 -11.93
CA ASP A 93 -2.88 -4.69 -12.33
C ASP A 93 -2.51 -3.26 -11.96
N GLN A 94 -1.96 -3.05 -10.78
CA GLN A 94 -1.51 -1.74 -10.34
C GLN A 94 -0.34 -1.23 -11.18
N VAL A 95 0.61 -2.09 -11.51
CA VAL A 95 1.74 -1.73 -12.39
C VAL A 95 1.24 -1.33 -13.76
N GLU A 96 0.23 -2.03 -14.30
CA GLU A 96 -0.38 -1.69 -15.59
C GLU A 96 -1.09 -0.32 -15.51
N LYS A 97 -1.82 -0.06 -14.44
CA LYS A 97 -2.49 1.22 -14.22
C LYS A 97 -1.52 2.39 -14.07
N ALA A 98 -0.31 2.11 -13.64
CA ALA A 98 0.73 3.14 -13.53
C ALA A 98 1.13 3.72 -14.89
N ASP A 99 0.88 2.98 -15.95
CA ASP A 99 1.07 3.43 -17.33
C ASP A 99 2.45 4.04 -17.58
N GLY A 100 3.49 3.32 -17.18
CA GLY A 100 4.88 3.74 -17.37
C GLY A 100 5.48 4.53 -16.21
N LEU A 101 4.67 4.98 -15.25
CA LEU A 101 5.20 5.67 -14.07
C LEU A 101 5.94 4.68 -13.16
N PRO A 102 6.92 5.16 -12.40
CA PRO A 102 7.45 4.35 -11.30
C PRO A 102 6.34 4.02 -10.32
N VAL A 103 6.41 2.85 -9.70
CA VAL A 103 5.41 2.40 -8.73
C VAL A 103 6.07 2.33 -7.35
N SER A 104 5.38 2.83 -6.35
CA SER A 104 5.87 2.81 -4.97
C SER A 104 4.80 2.32 -4.01
N LEU A 105 5.24 1.82 -2.87
CA LEU A 105 4.38 1.38 -1.79
C LEU A 105 5.16 1.41 -0.48
N ILE A 106 4.44 1.35 0.62
CA ILE A 106 5.04 1.32 1.96
C ILE A 106 4.51 0.06 2.66
N THR A 107 5.41 -0.67 3.29
CA THR A 107 5.04 -1.85 4.08
C THR A 107 5.89 -1.90 5.34
N SER A 108 5.45 -2.69 6.33
CA SER A 108 6.24 -2.91 7.54
C SER A 108 7.42 -3.84 7.26
N ASP A 109 8.56 -3.59 7.90
CA ASP A 109 9.73 -4.46 7.80
C ASP A 109 9.48 -5.85 8.40
N THR A 110 8.43 -5.98 9.22
CA THR A 110 8.02 -7.27 9.79
C THR A 110 7.15 -8.09 8.86
N ASN A 111 6.67 -7.52 7.77
CA ASN A 111 5.82 -8.22 6.81
C ASN A 111 6.67 -8.92 5.76
N GLU A 112 7.27 -10.05 6.15
CA GLU A 112 8.19 -10.80 5.27
C GLU A 112 7.50 -11.29 3.99
N ALA A 113 6.25 -11.72 4.08
CA ALA A 113 5.51 -12.18 2.91
C ALA A 113 5.32 -11.06 1.88
N ALA A 114 4.98 -9.86 2.33
CA ALA A 114 4.82 -8.70 1.45
C ALA A 114 6.17 -8.30 0.84
N LEU A 115 7.21 -8.18 1.65
CA LEU A 115 8.55 -7.83 1.15
C LEU A 115 9.02 -8.81 0.09
N SER A 116 8.77 -10.11 0.30
CA SER A 116 9.12 -11.14 -0.67
C SER A 116 8.32 -11.01 -1.96
N LEU A 117 7.01 -10.79 -1.86
CA LEU A 117 6.15 -10.59 -3.04
C LEU A 117 6.64 -9.41 -3.87
N TYR A 118 6.87 -8.28 -3.23
CA TYR A 118 7.30 -7.07 -3.93
C TYR A 118 8.70 -7.24 -4.53
N GLY A 119 9.63 -7.81 -3.77
CA GLY A 119 10.99 -8.06 -4.27
C GLY A 119 11.01 -8.96 -5.50
N ARG A 120 10.17 -9.99 -5.53
CA ARG A 120 10.07 -10.88 -6.70
C ARG A 120 9.44 -10.21 -7.92
N ASN A 121 8.78 -9.08 -7.72
CA ASN A 121 8.07 -8.37 -8.80
C ASN A 121 8.74 -7.05 -9.17
N GLY A 122 10.04 -6.92 -8.90
CA GLY A 122 10.84 -5.82 -9.38
C GLY A 122 10.93 -4.61 -8.45
N PHE A 123 10.41 -4.73 -7.24
CA PHE A 123 10.51 -3.66 -6.25
C PHE A 123 11.79 -3.81 -5.43
N SER A 124 12.38 -2.69 -5.04
CA SER A 124 13.52 -2.66 -4.14
C SER A 124 13.32 -1.59 -3.08
N GLU A 125 14.00 -1.74 -1.95
CA GLU A 125 13.92 -0.78 -0.86
C GLU A 125 14.55 0.55 -1.27
N ALA A 126 13.79 1.64 -1.13
CA ALA A 126 14.27 2.98 -1.43
C ALA A 126 14.53 3.80 -0.16
N ALA A 127 13.76 3.57 0.90
CA ALA A 127 13.90 4.29 2.16
C ALA A 127 13.29 3.46 3.30
N ARG A 128 13.70 3.82 4.51
CA ARG A 128 13.20 3.15 5.72
C ARG A 128 13.11 4.19 6.84
N MET A 129 12.00 4.18 7.56
CA MET A 129 11.80 5.08 8.70
C MET A 129 11.18 4.31 9.86
N ASN A 130 11.60 4.62 11.07
CA ASN A 130 11.00 4.02 12.24
C ASN A 130 9.53 4.41 12.34
N ALA A 131 8.67 3.44 12.63
CA ALA A 131 7.27 3.70 12.89
C ALA A 131 7.11 4.41 14.23
N VAL A 132 6.12 5.30 14.30
CA VAL A 132 5.74 5.94 15.56
C VAL A 132 4.72 5.02 16.24
N PRO A 133 5.00 4.55 17.49
CA PRO A 133 4.08 3.65 18.17
C PRO A 133 2.73 4.33 18.41
N LEU A 134 1.63 3.57 18.21
CA LEU A 134 0.30 4.03 18.55
C LEU A 134 0.04 3.95 20.06
N PHE A 135 0.68 2.99 20.72
CA PHE A 135 0.56 2.74 22.15
C PHE A 135 1.93 2.46 22.73
N ASP A 136 2.10 2.70 24.04
CA ASP A 136 3.39 2.50 24.73
C ASP A 136 3.92 1.06 24.61
N ASN A 137 3.03 0.08 24.49
CA ASN A 137 3.40 -1.33 24.39
C ASN A 137 3.39 -1.85 22.94
N SER A 138 3.26 -0.98 21.96
CA SER A 138 3.34 -1.39 20.57
C SER A 138 4.72 -1.92 20.22
N LYS A 139 4.79 -2.96 19.40
CA LYS A 139 6.06 -3.50 18.94
C LYS A 139 6.75 -2.49 18.03
N LYS A 140 8.04 -2.32 18.23
CA LYS A 140 8.85 -1.45 17.38
C LYS A 140 9.01 -2.10 16.01
N HIS A 141 8.83 -1.30 14.96
CA HIS A 141 9.08 -1.74 13.60
C HIS A 141 9.44 -0.52 12.76
N ALA A 142 9.82 -0.77 11.52
CA ALA A 142 10.11 0.30 10.56
C ALA A 142 9.15 0.20 9.38
N TRP A 143 8.86 1.35 8.80
CA TRP A 143 8.18 1.43 7.50
C TRP A 143 9.23 1.40 6.40
N VAL A 144 8.98 0.60 5.39
CA VAL A 144 9.87 0.43 4.25
C VAL A 144 9.17 0.96 3.02
N LEU A 145 9.78 1.94 2.36
CA LEU A 145 9.34 2.43 1.07
C LEU A 145 10.01 1.56 0.01
N MET A 146 9.21 0.90 -0.81
CA MET A 146 9.70 0.11 -1.92
C MET A 146 9.28 0.74 -3.23
N THR A 147 10.18 0.73 -4.21
CA THR A 147 9.91 1.32 -5.52
C THR A 147 10.30 0.36 -6.64
N ARG A 148 9.57 0.48 -7.75
CA ARG A 148 9.84 -0.21 -8.99
C ARG A 148 9.99 0.85 -10.09
N ALA A 149 11.06 0.75 -10.87
CA ALA A 149 11.31 1.72 -11.93
C ALA A 149 10.18 1.72 -12.96
N GLY A 150 9.92 2.90 -13.52
CA GLY A 150 8.99 3.06 -14.62
C GLY A 150 9.53 2.47 -15.93
N ALA A 151 8.64 2.30 -16.87
CA ALA A 151 9.00 1.80 -18.20
C ALA A 151 9.55 2.94 -19.08
#